data_8224632d0b40dea06e572f2bfc01ed08
#
_entry.id   8224632d0b40dea06e572f2bfc01ed08
#
_cell.length_a   1.000
_cell.length_b   1.000
_cell.length_c   1.000
_cell.angle_alpha   90.00
_cell.angle_beta   90.00
_cell.angle_gamma   90.00
#
_symmetry.space_group_name_H-M   'P 1'
#
loop_
_entity.id
_entity.type
_entity.pdbx_description
1 polymer ?
#
loop_
_entity_poly.entity_id
_entity_poly.type
_entity_poly.pdbx_seq_one_letter_code
_entity_poly.pdbx_strand_id
1 'polypeptide(L)'
;NGSNTTAVLTGSQLQVNVVSNPTFTGTVTAPTFVASGVNPITISGATGTIGGLTNTTFDPDATYTGGYAATQEQLAVVADKASSPLTFAGDSGTDVERKLGETVNIVGGAAGTLTDGNIGVVADGTDTLTVKLAKDINLGATGSVTIGNTLVNTSGLTITGGPSVTTSGIYAGGQRITGVAAGTAASDAVNLSQLQAAP
;
A
#
# COMPACT_ATOMS: atom_id res chain seq x y z
N ASN A 1 3.19 -67.90 -13.65
CA ASN A 1 3.89 -66.66 -13.28
C ASN A 1 3.35 -65.52 -14.10
N GLY A 2 2.90 -64.48 -13.49
CA GLY A 2 2.59 -63.20 -14.13
C GLY A 2 3.87 -62.37 -14.32
N SER A 3 3.78 -61.29 -15.09
CA SER A 3 4.89 -60.38 -15.34
C SER A 3 5.48 -59.72 -14.07
N ASN A 4 4.67 -59.63 -13.01
CA ASN A 4 5.03 -58.99 -11.74
C ASN A 4 5.38 -59.99 -10.62
N THR A 5 5.30 -61.31 -10.86
CA THR A 5 5.51 -62.32 -9.83
C THR A 5 6.38 -63.49 -10.33
N THR A 6 7.21 -64.01 -9.46
CA THR A 6 7.89 -65.30 -9.62
C THR A 6 7.39 -66.24 -8.56
N ALA A 7 7.17 -67.52 -8.95
CA ALA A 7 6.79 -68.58 -8.00
C ALA A 7 7.87 -69.67 -8.00
N VAL A 8 8.32 -70.02 -6.82
CA VAL A 8 9.36 -71.04 -6.62
C VAL A 8 8.78 -72.10 -5.65
N LEU A 9 8.85 -73.36 -6.01
CA LEU A 9 8.51 -74.49 -5.15
C LEU A 9 9.78 -74.99 -4.49
N THR A 10 9.84 -74.97 -3.16
CA THR A 10 10.93 -75.50 -2.37
C THR A 10 10.39 -76.51 -1.39
N GLY A 11 10.62 -77.82 -1.69
CA GLY A 11 9.96 -78.90 -0.97
C GLY A 11 8.44 -78.87 -1.17
N SER A 12 7.67 -78.82 -0.08
CA SER A 12 6.19 -78.67 -0.11
C SER A 12 5.72 -77.24 0.05
N GLN A 13 6.60 -76.22 0.03
CA GLN A 13 6.23 -74.81 0.17
C GLN A 13 6.29 -74.09 -1.17
N LEU A 14 5.23 -73.38 -1.49
CA LEU A 14 5.20 -72.46 -2.64
C LEU A 14 5.52 -71.06 -2.15
N GLN A 15 6.64 -70.50 -2.61
CA GLN A 15 7.02 -69.11 -2.41
C GLN A 15 6.64 -68.30 -3.63
N VAL A 16 5.85 -67.25 -3.48
CA VAL A 16 5.51 -66.28 -4.53
C VAL A 16 6.18 -64.94 -4.20
N ASN A 17 7.11 -64.54 -5.05
CA ASN A 17 7.83 -63.26 -4.91
C ASN A 17 7.35 -62.27 -5.95
N VAL A 18 7.24 -60.98 -5.53
CA VAL A 18 7.04 -59.86 -6.45
C VAL A 18 8.40 -59.51 -7.04
N VAL A 19 8.44 -59.28 -8.36
CA VAL A 19 9.66 -58.84 -9.05
C VAL A 19 10.15 -57.47 -8.52
N SER A 20 11.43 -57.16 -8.69
CA SER A 20 12.02 -55.91 -8.16
C SER A 20 11.35 -54.65 -8.70
N ASN A 21 10.83 -54.70 -9.96
CA ASN A 21 10.15 -53.55 -10.60
C ASN A 21 8.81 -54.02 -11.15
N PRO A 22 7.76 -54.18 -10.29
CA PRO A 22 6.43 -54.57 -10.74
C PRO A 22 5.76 -53.41 -11.50
N THR A 23 5.11 -53.75 -12.64
CA THR A 23 4.30 -52.82 -13.42
C THR A 23 2.85 -53.13 -13.23
N PHE A 24 2.08 -52.16 -12.73
CA PHE A 24 0.63 -52.25 -12.56
C PHE A 24 -0.05 -51.39 -13.63
N THR A 25 -0.93 -51.99 -14.44
CA THR A 25 -1.65 -51.31 -15.52
C THR A 25 -3.00 -50.77 -15.08
N GLY A 26 -3.38 -50.97 -13.83
CA GLY A 26 -4.64 -50.54 -13.22
C GLY A 26 -4.40 -49.87 -11.88
N THR A 27 -5.49 -49.71 -11.12
CA THR A 27 -5.44 -49.14 -9.77
C THR A 27 -4.74 -50.10 -8.80
N VAL A 28 -3.77 -49.57 -8.03
CA VAL A 28 -3.20 -50.26 -6.88
C VAL A 28 -3.89 -49.76 -5.62
N THR A 29 -4.56 -50.65 -4.91
CA THR A 29 -5.25 -50.34 -3.66
C THR A 29 -4.42 -50.87 -2.50
N ALA A 30 -3.99 -49.98 -1.62
CA ALA A 30 -3.29 -50.31 -0.40
C ALA A 30 -3.67 -49.32 0.70
N PRO A 31 -3.73 -49.72 1.98
CA PRO A 31 -3.92 -48.80 3.11
C PRO A 31 -2.81 -47.76 3.19
N THR A 32 -1.60 -48.11 2.80
CA THR A 32 -0.40 -47.23 2.81
C THR A 32 0.56 -47.63 1.70
N PHE A 33 1.11 -46.61 1.03
CA PHE A 33 2.25 -46.75 0.11
C PHE A 33 3.47 -46.11 0.76
N VAL A 34 4.58 -46.84 0.78
CA VAL A 34 5.87 -46.37 1.29
C VAL A 34 6.92 -46.49 0.18
N ALA A 35 7.47 -45.36 -0.25
CA ALA A 35 8.72 -45.37 -1.00
C ALA A 35 9.86 -45.44 0.01
N SER A 36 10.45 -46.64 0.19
CA SER A 36 11.50 -46.89 1.16
C SER A 36 12.85 -46.35 0.68
N GLY A 37 13.69 -45.91 1.62
CA GLY A 37 15.00 -45.32 1.36
C GLY A 37 15.51 -44.58 2.59
N VAL A 38 16.52 -43.74 2.44
CA VAL A 38 17.05 -42.90 3.53
C VAL A 38 15.98 -41.93 4.02
N ASN A 39 15.13 -41.41 3.09
CA ASN A 39 13.99 -40.55 3.38
C ASN A 39 12.72 -41.20 2.83
N PRO A 40 12.06 -42.09 3.59
CA PRO A 40 10.88 -42.79 3.10
C PRO A 40 9.67 -41.84 2.95
N ILE A 41 9.04 -41.90 1.76
CA ILE A 41 7.78 -41.18 1.51
C ILE A 41 6.62 -42.14 1.79
N THR A 42 5.67 -41.71 2.58
CA THR A 42 4.46 -42.48 2.94
C THR A 42 3.23 -41.79 2.42
N ILE A 43 2.40 -42.50 1.65
CA ILE A 43 1.05 -42.08 1.27
C ILE A 43 0.08 -42.92 2.10
N SER A 44 -0.62 -42.29 3.04
CA SER A 44 -1.54 -42.95 3.99
C SER A 44 -2.99 -42.74 3.59
N GLY A 45 -3.68 -43.82 3.26
CA GLY A 45 -5.13 -43.79 3.01
C GLY A 45 -5.95 -43.56 4.27
N ALA A 46 -5.44 -43.95 5.45
CA ALA A 46 -6.16 -43.77 6.72
C ALA A 46 -6.22 -42.29 7.16
N THR A 47 -5.18 -41.49 6.85
CA THR A 47 -5.09 -40.06 7.21
C THR A 47 -5.29 -39.14 6.03
N GLY A 48 -5.24 -39.66 4.81
CA GLY A 48 -5.30 -38.86 3.57
C GLY A 48 -4.04 -37.98 3.37
N THR A 49 -2.88 -38.39 3.91
CA THR A 49 -1.66 -37.57 3.90
C THR A 49 -0.53 -38.19 3.11
N ILE A 50 0.37 -37.33 2.63
CA ILE A 50 1.69 -37.69 2.11
C ILE A 50 2.71 -37.16 3.11
N GLY A 51 3.45 -38.08 3.76
CA GLY A 51 4.47 -37.76 4.76
C GLY A 51 5.87 -38.16 4.31
N GLY A 52 6.88 -37.77 5.10
CA GLY A 52 8.29 -38.07 4.83
C GLY A 52 8.99 -37.13 3.85
N LEU A 53 8.32 -36.03 3.45
CA LEU A 53 8.97 -34.98 2.68
C LEU A 53 9.98 -34.25 3.56
N THR A 54 11.19 -33.99 3.05
CA THR A 54 12.30 -33.38 3.80
C THR A 54 12.50 -31.89 3.54
N ASN A 55 11.79 -31.35 2.56
CA ASN A 55 11.82 -29.93 2.22
C ASN A 55 10.90 -29.10 3.14
N THR A 56 11.28 -28.99 4.41
CA THR A 56 10.47 -28.35 5.45
C THR A 56 10.72 -26.87 5.65
N THR A 57 11.77 -26.31 5.02
CA THR A 57 12.14 -24.90 5.09
C THR A 57 11.62 -24.14 3.87
N PHE A 58 11.06 -22.95 4.09
CA PHE A 58 10.76 -21.99 3.05
C PHE A 58 11.86 -20.92 3.01
N ASP A 59 12.46 -20.73 1.85
CA ASP A 59 13.45 -19.68 1.58
C ASP A 59 12.90 -18.84 0.40
N PRO A 60 12.51 -17.56 0.62
CA PRO A 60 11.94 -16.73 -0.44
C PRO A 60 12.92 -16.43 -1.59
N ASP A 61 14.23 -16.52 -1.32
CA ASP A 61 15.28 -16.24 -2.31
C ASP A 61 15.76 -17.50 -3.05
N ALA A 62 15.28 -18.68 -2.67
CA ALA A 62 15.65 -19.93 -3.30
C ALA A 62 15.00 -20.10 -4.68
N THR A 63 15.75 -20.69 -5.61
CA THR A 63 15.18 -21.18 -6.87
C THR A 63 14.52 -22.53 -6.65
N TYR A 64 13.20 -22.57 -6.69
CA TYR A 64 12.43 -23.80 -6.56
C TYR A 64 12.34 -24.56 -7.88
N THR A 65 12.57 -25.87 -7.83
CA THR A 65 12.43 -26.75 -8.99
C THR A 65 10.95 -27.11 -9.18
N GLY A 66 10.41 -26.90 -10.37
CA GLY A 66 9.04 -27.31 -10.71
C GLY A 66 8.81 -28.80 -10.56
N GLY A 67 7.58 -29.20 -10.18
CA GLY A 67 7.19 -30.60 -10.04
C GLY A 67 7.44 -31.23 -8.68
N TYR A 68 8.03 -30.51 -7.71
CA TYR A 68 8.16 -30.98 -6.33
C TYR A 68 6.96 -30.50 -5.49
N ALA A 69 6.55 -31.35 -4.52
CA ALA A 69 5.51 -30.98 -3.57
C ALA A 69 6.06 -30.05 -2.48
N ALA A 70 5.28 -29.04 -2.10
CA ALA A 70 5.56 -28.26 -0.90
C ALA A 70 5.01 -28.99 0.35
N THR A 71 5.67 -28.80 1.48
CA THR A 71 5.23 -29.34 2.76
C THR A 71 4.27 -28.37 3.47
N GLN A 72 3.57 -28.85 4.50
CA GLN A 72 2.72 -28.02 5.37
C GLN A 72 3.55 -26.98 6.12
N GLU A 73 4.78 -27.31 6.50
CA GLU A 73 5.70 -26.39 7.18
C GLU A 73 6.08 -25.21 6.26
N GLN A 74 6.40 -25.49 5.01
CA GLN A 74 6.66 -24.43 4.03
C GLN A 74 5.43 -23.55 3.80
N LEU A 75 4.25 -24.17 3.67
CA LEU A 75 2.99 -23.45 3.50
C LEU A 75 2.65 -22.61 4.73
N ALA A 76 2.91 -23.11 5.94
CA ALA A 76 2.69 -22.38 7.19
C ALA A 76 3.50 -21.08 7.24
N VAL A 77 4.77 -21.11 6.84
CA VAL A 77 5.62 -19.92 6.77
C VAL A 77 5.08 -18.89 5.77
N VAL A 78 4.63 -19.35 4.58
CA VAL A 78 4.01 -18.47 3.58
C VAL A 78 2.70 -17.87 4.10
N ALA A 79 1.86 -18.68 4.76
CA ALA A 79 0.59 -18.23 5.35
C ALA A 79 0.81 -17.20 6.45
N ASP A 80 1.82 -17.38 7.30
CA ASP A 80 2.21 -16.42 8.32
C ASP A 80 2.63 -15.07 7.70
N LYS A 81 3.51 -15.11 6.70
CA LYS A 81 3.92 -13.91 5.96
C LYS A 81 2.75 -13.23 5.25
N ALA A 82 1.88 -14.00 4.61
CA ALA A 82 0.70 -13.47 3.92
C ALA A 82 -0.33 -12.87 4.89
N SER A 83 -0.38 -13.33 6.14
CA SER A 83 -1.26 -12.81 7.17
C SER A 83 -0.65 -11.69 8.02
N SER A 84 0.65 -11.41 7.85
CA SER A 84 1.31 -10.31 8.54
C SER A 84 0.78 -8.97 8.03
N PRO A 85 0.45 -8.02 8.91
CA PRO A 85 -0.07 -6.73 8.49
C PRO A 85 1.02 -5.86 7.88
N LEU A 86 0.61 -4.98 6.96
CA LEU A 86 1.37 -3.81 6.55
C LEU A 86 0.97 -2.66 7.47
N THR A 87 1.95 -1.97 8.05
CA THR A 87 1.73 -0.86 8.97
C THR A 87 1.84 0.47 8.22
N PHE A 88 0.85 1.34 8.40
CA PHE A 88 0.82 2.71 7.88
C PHE A 88 0.90 3.66 9.07
N ALA A 89 2.03 4.32 9.23
CA ALA A 89 2.28 5.31 10.27
C ALA A 89 2.09 6.73 9.73
N GLY A 90 1.59 7.64 10.57
CA GLY A 90 1.49 9.07 10.30
C GLY A 90 2.36 9.89 11.23
N ASP A 91 2.38 11.22 11.06
CA ASP A 91 3.09 12.15 11.97
C ASP A 91 2.52 12.12 13.39
N SER A 92 1.28 11.67 13.55
CA SER A 92 0.59 11.53 14.83
C SER A 92 -0.57 10.54 14.72
N GLY A 93 -1.07 10.09 15.85
CA GLY A 93 -2.15 9.09 15.92
C GLY A 93 -1.63 7.68 16.12
N THR A 94 -2.54 6.73 16.09
CA THR A 94 -2.22 5.30 16.18
C THR A 94 -2.01 4.75 14.78
N ASP A 95 -0.99 3.94 14.62
CA ASP A 95 -0.69 3.26 13.36
C ASP A 95 -1.87 2.42 12.85
N VAL A 96 -2.03 2.38 11.54
CA VAL A 96 -3.08 1.61 10.87
C VAL A 96 -2.47 0.36 10.29
N GLU A 97 -2.88 -0.80 10.79
CA GLU A 97 -2.47 -2.09 10.29
C GLU A 97 -3.52 -2.67 9.34
N ARG A 98 -3.08 -3.18 8.19
CA ARG A 98 -3.95 -3.84 7.20
C ARG A 98 -3.28 -5.09 6.66
N LYS A 99 -4.04 -6.18 6.65
CA LYS A 99 -3.63 -7.45 6.05
C LYS A 99 -3.95 -7.48 4.56
N LEU A 100 -3.41 -8.45 3.87
CA LEU A 100 -3.70 -8.69 2.45
C LEU A 100 -5.22 -8.89 2.25
N GLY A 101 -5.80 -8.14 1.31
CA GLY A 101 -7.25 -8.14 1.03
C GLY A 101 -8.06 -7.11 1.84
N GLU A 102 -7.47 -6.44 2.84
CA GLU A 102 -8.12 -5.37 3.59
C GLU A 102 -7.88 -4.00 2.92
N THR A 103 -8.77 -3.05 3.21
CA THR A 103 -8.68 -1.69 2.66
C THR A 103 -8.05 -0.74 3.67
N VAL A 104 -7.09 0.07 3.23
CA VAL A 104 -6.68 1.30 3.92
C VAL A 104 -7.39 2.49 3.29
N ASN A 105 -8.01 3.34 4.10
CA ASN A 105 -8.64 4.58 3.64
C ASN A 105 -7.71 5.76 3.96
N ILE A 106 -7.28 6.48 2.92
CA ILE A 106 -6.52 7.73 3.05
C ILE A 106 -7.47 8.85 2.66
N VAL A 107 -7.92 9.63 3.64
CA VAL A 107 -8.91 10.67 3.43
C VAL A 107 -8.37 12.03 3.87
N GLY A 108 -8.52 13.04 3.03
CA GLY A 108 -8.11 14.42 3.32
C GLY A 108 -9.21 15.27 3.98
N GLY A 109 -10.43 14.75 4.14
CA GLY A 109 -11.57 15.46 4.74
C GLY A 109 -12.13 16.63 3.91
N ALA A 110 -11.59 16.89 2.73
CA ALA A 110 -12.08 17.95 1.87
C ALA A 110 -13.44 17.59 1.26
N ALA A 111 -14.35 18.56 1.23
CA ALA A 111 -15.66 18.45 0.57
C ALA A 111 -15.70 19.39 -0.64
N GLY A 112 -16.38 18.98 -1.71
CA GLY A 112 -16.52 19.76 -2.93
C GLY A 112 -15.51 19.39 -4.02
N THR A 113 -15.30 20.31 -4.96
CA THR A 113 -14.37 20.09 -6.09
C THR A 113 -12.93 20.23 -5.62
N LEU A 114 -12.12 19.23 -5.96
CA LEU A 114 -10.68 19.23 -5.68
C LEU A 114 -9.88 19.75 -6.87
N THR A 115 -8.69 20.30 -6.60
CA THR A 115 -7.75 20.73 -7.61
C THR A 115 -6.52 19.82 -7.63
N ASP A 116 -5.99 19.54 -8.82
CA ASP A 116 -4.80 18.74 -9.02
C ASP A 116 -3.51 19.56 -8.83
N GLY A 117 -2.40 18.87 -8.62
CA GLY A 117 -1.05 19.42 -8.66
C GLY A 117 -0.60 20.22 -7.44
N ASN A 118 -1.44 20.36 -6.40
CA ASN A 118 -1.11 21.14 -5.20
C ASN A 118 -0.45 20.29 -4.10
N ILE A 119 -0.57 18.97 -4.17
CA ILE A 119 0.03 18.01 -3.24
C ILE A 119 0.94 17.07 -4.03
N GLY A 120 2.16 16.89 -3.55
CA GLY A 120 3.10 15.92 -4.09
C GLY A 120 3.48 14.88 -3.03
N VAL A 121 3.84 13.68 -3.48
CA VAL A 121 4.37 12.61 -2.63
C VAL A 121 5.77 12.28 -3.10
N VAL A 122 6.74 12.32 -2.20
CA VAL A 122 8.16 12.04 -2.47
C VAL A 122 8.59 10.82 -1.67
N ALA A 123 9.07 9.79 -2.35
CA ALA A 123 9.66 8.61 -1.74
C ALA A 123 11.15 8.87 -1.42
N ASP A 124 11.62 8.38 -0.27
CA ASP A 124 13.04 8.43 0.11
C ASP A 124 13.86 7.23 -0.41
N GLY A 125 13.18 6.23 -0.97
CA GLY A 125 13.79 5.01 -1.49
C GLY A 125 13.98 3.91 -0.46
N THR A 126 13.52 4.10 0.77
CA THR A 126 13.62 3.14 1.87
C THR A 126 12.23 2.73 2.35
N ASP A 127 11.60 3.54 3.20
CA ASP A 127 10.35 3.21 3.87
C ASP A 127 9.38 4.40 4.00
N THR A 128 9.79 5.62 3.58
CA THR A 128 9.04 6.84 3.82
C THR A 128 8.50 7.47 2.54
N LEU A 129 7.21 7.77 2.54
CA LEU A 129 6.53 8.61 1.56
C LEU A 129 6.17 9.94 2.21
N THR A 130 6.90 11.00 1.87
CA THR A 130 6.63 12.34 2.40
C THR A 130 5.58 13.04 1.56
N VAL A 131 4.45 13.41 2.16
CA VAL A 131 3.42 14.26 1.56
C VAL A 131 3.85 15.72 1.68
N LYS A 132 3.91 16.44 0.56
CA LYS A 132 4.36 17.85 0.50
C LYS A 132 3.35 18.71 -0.21
N LEU A 133 3.17 19.94 0.28
CA LEU A 133 2.45 20.97 -0.44
C LEU A 133 3.34 21.55 -1.55
N ALA A 134 2.78 21.82 -2.72
CA ALA A 134 3.50 22.50 -3.79
C ALA A 134 3.93 23.90 -3.34
N LYS A 135 5.10 24.36 -3.82
CA LYS A 135 5.60 25.71 -3.56
C LYS A 135 4.63 26.77 -4.10
N ASP A 136 4.12 26.53 -5.30
CA ASP A 136 3.16 27.40 -5.98
C ASP A 136 1.79 26.68 -5.95
N ILE A 137 0.83 27.23 -5.19
CA ILE A 137 -0.50 26.67 -5.05
C ILE A 137 -1.42 27.27 -6.12
N ASN A 138 -1.99 26.42 -6.96
CA ASN A 138 -2.96 26.81 -7.98
C ASN A 138 -4.34 26.24 -7.64
N LEU A 139 -5.25 27.12 -7.22
CA LEU A 139 -6.63 26.76 -6.89
C LEU A 139 -7.60 26.96 -8.09
N GLY A 140 -7.06 27.31 -9.27
CA GLY A 140 -7.86 27.58 -10.46
C GLY A 140 -8.61 28.90 -10.41
N ALA A 141 -9.38 29.18 -11.46
CA ALA A 141 -10.06 30.47 -11.66
C ALA A 141 -11.18 30.77 -10.65
N THR A 142 -11.71 29.75 -10.00
CA THR A 142 -12.81 29.89 -9.01
C THR A 142 -12.38 29.53 -7.59
N GLY A 143 -11.09 29.21 -7.41
CA GLY A 143 -10.53 28.85 -6.12
C GLY A 143 -10.42 30.03 -5.17
N SER A 144 -10.40 29.74 -3.87
CA SER A 144 -10.26 30.75 -2.82
C SER A 144 -9.53 30.20 -1.58
N VAL A 145 -8.95 31.12 -0.80
CA VAL A 145 -8.43 30.82 0.53
C VAL A 145 -9.24 31.66 1.53
N THR A 146 -9.86 30.99 2.49
CA THR A 146 -10.62 31.65 3.56
C THR A 146 -9.91 31.44 4.90
N ILE A 147 -9.64 32.53 5.60
CA ILE A 147 -9.03 32.53 6.95
C ILE A 147 -9.93 33.39 7.84
N GLY A 148 -10.80 32.79 8.62
CA GLY A 148 -11.80 33.51 9.39
C GLY A 148 -12.66 34.41 8.49
N ASN A 149 -12.61 35.71 8.72
CA ASN A 149 -13.34 36.72 7.93
C ASN A 149 -12.57 37.21 6.69
N THR A 150 -11.38 36.69 6.42
CA THR A 150 -10.56 37.08 5.28
C THR A 150 -10.73 36.11 4.12
N LEU A 151 -11.02 36.61 2.96
CA LEU A 151 -11.16 35.87 1.69
C LEU A 151 -10.15 36.39 0.67
N VAL A 152 -9.37 35.50 0.08
CA VAL A 152 -8.53 35.76 -1.08
C VAL A 152 -9.04 34.92 -2.25
N ASN A 153 -9.42 35.56 -3.34
CA ASN A 153 -9.87 34.91 -4.56
C ASN A 153 -9.51 35.75 -5.81
N THR A 154 -10.08 35.43 -6.96
CA THR A 154 -9.82 36.16 -8.21
C THR A 154 -10.30 37.62 -8.21
N SER A 155 -11.21 38.02 -7.30
CA SER A 155 -11.63 39.41 -7.13
C SER A 155 -10.68 40.22 -6.25
N GLY A 156 -9.77 39.56 -5.52
CA GLY A 156 -8.81 40.19 -4.64
C GLY A 156 -8.87 39.66 -3.21
N LEU A 157 -8.41 40.49 -2.26
CA LEU A 157 -8.44 40.24 -0.84
C LEU A 157 -9.58 41.06 -0.20
N THR A 158 -10.47 40.36 0.51
CA THR A 158 -11.60 40.97 1.21
C THR A 158 -11.64 40.54 2.67
N ILE A 159 -11.82 41.50 3.60
CA ILE A 159 -12.04 41.21 5.01
C ILE A 159 -13.50 41.63 5.32
N THR A 160 -14.34 40.68 5.69
CA THR A 160 -15.75 40.96 6.01
C THR A 160 -15.85 41.98 7.15
N GLY A 161 -16.49 43.15 6.87
CA GLY A 161 -16.58 44.27 7.82
C GLY A 161 -15.33 45.11 7.97
N GLY A 162 -14.31 44.88 7.11
CA GLY A 162 -13.01 45.58 7.12
C GLY A 162 -12.54 46.05 5.76
N PRO A 163 -11.25 46.33 5.60
CA PRO A 163 -10.67 46.75 4.34
C PRO A 163 -10.64 45.67 3.25
N SER A 164 -10.57 46.11 2.00
CA SER A 164 -10.38 45.20 0.84
C SER A 164 -9.43 45.80 -0.19
N VAL A 165 -8.78 44.92 -0.94
CA VAL A 165 -7.99 45.22 -2.14
C VAL A 165 -8.53 44.33 -3.24
N THR A 166 -9.25 44.90 -4.18
CA THR A 166 -9.95 44.17 -5.24
C THR A 166 -9.66 44.76 -6.61
N THR A 167 -10.20 44.15 -7.65
CA THR A 167 -10.13 44.70 -9.04
C THR A 167 -10.84 46.07 -9.16
N SER A 168 -11.70 46.46 -8.23
CA SER A 168 -12.38 47.73 -8.17
C SER A 168 -11.59 48.81 -7.41
N GLY A 169 -10.46 48.46 -6.80
CA GLY A 169 -9.60 49.36 -6.04
C GLY A 169 -9.43 48.97 -4.56
N ILE A 170 -8.99 49.92 -3.76
CA ILE A 170 -8.68 49.74 -2.34
C ILE A 170 -9.79 50.43 -1.53
N TYR A 171 -10.45 49.68 -0.66
CA TYR A 171 -11.44 50.20 0.28
C TYR A 171 -10.89 50.06 1.72
N ALA A 172 -10.78 51.16 2.43
CA ALA A 172 -10.23 51.20 3.78
C ALA A 172 -11.19 50.70 4.87
N GLY A 173 -12.47 50.44 4.56
CA GLY A 173 -13.44 49.93 5.54
C GLY A 173 -13.70 50.85 6.70
N GLY A 174 -13.58 52.18 6.51
CA GLY A 174 -13.71 53.19 7.58
C GLY A 174 -12.46 53.30 8.49
N GLN A 175 -11.39 52.55 8.21
CA GLN A 175 -10.13 52.60 8.96
C GLN A 175 -9.21 53.70 8.41
N ARG A 176 -8.30 54.20 9.25
CA ARG A 176 -7.27 55.14 8.81
C ARG A 176 -6.23 54.43 7.94
N ILE A 177 -5.83 55.09 6.86
CA ILE A 177 -4.66 54.69 6.09
C ILE A 177 -3.46 55.48 6.66
N THR A 178 -2.47 54.80 7.19
CA THR A 178 -1.27 55.43 7.79
C THR A 178 -0.02 55.04 6.97
N GLY A 179 1.07 55.84 7.14
CA GLY A 179 2.31 55.60 6.41
C GLY A 179 2.27 56.02 4.93
N VAL A 180 1.30 56.86 4.53
CA VAL A 180 1.20 57.40 3.18
C VAL A 180 2.32 58.44 2.99
N ALA A 181 3.26 58.19 2.08
CA ALA A 181 4.26 59.17 1.69
C ALA A 181 3.63 60.39 0.99
N ALA A 182 4.34 61.50 0.92
CA ALA A 182 3.88 62.66 0.14
C ALA A 182 3.75 62.32 -1.34
N GLY A 183 2.56 62.55 -1.92
CA GLY A 183 2.30 62.37 -3.35
C GLY A 183 3.15 63.34 -4.19
N THR A 184 3.69 62.87 -5.30
CA THR A 184 4.51 63.68 -6.22
C THR A 184 3.95 63.71 -7.66
N ALA A 185 3.13 62.73 -8.01
CA ALA A 185 2.44 62.65 -9.31
C ALA A 185 0.94 62.96 -9.13
N ALA A 186 0.29 63.39 -10.20
CA ALA A 186 -1.14 63.76 -10.17
C ALA A 186 -2.09 62.59 -9.80
N SER A 187 -1.62 61.34 -9.89
CA SER A 187 -2.36 60.11 -9.53
C SER A 187 -2.04 59.58 -8.16
N ASP A 188 -1.10 60.22 -7.40
CA ASP A 188 -0.73 59.77 -6.07
C ASP A 188 -1.79 60.13 -5.01
N ALA A 189 -1.84 59.34 -3.97
CA ALA A 189 -2.62 59.71 -2.78
C ALA A 189 -1.96 60.88 -2.04
N VAL A 190 -2.75 61.80 -1.55
CA VAL A 190 -2.30 62.97 -0.76
C VAL A 190 -2.38 62.61 0.72
N ASN A 191 -1.29 62.84 1.47
CA ASN A 191 -1.33 62.71 2.92
C ASN A 191 -1.79 64.01 3.61
N LEU A 192 -2.09 63.92 4.93
CA LEU A 192 -2.64 65.05 5.69
C LEU A 192 -1.70 66.26 5.73
N SER A 193 -0.37 66.06 5.76
CA SER A 193 0.57 67.17 5.80
C SER A 193 0.60 67.98 4.49
N GLN A 194 0.38 67.34 3.36
CA GLN A 194 0.26 68.02 2.05
C GLN A 194 -1.08 68.80 1.98
N LEU A 195 -2.15 68.22 2.48
CA LEU A 195 -3.44 68.91 2.53
C LEU A 195 -3.39 70.16 3.44
N GLN A 196 -2.69 70.05 4.61
CA GLN A 196 -2.50 71.20 5.52
C GLN A 196 -1.57 72.28 4.98
N ALA A 197 -0.67 71.94 4.05
CA ALA A 197 0.25 72.89 3.42
C ALA A 197 -0.35 73.56 2.15
N ALA A 198 -1.54 73.11 1.73
CA ALA A 198 -2.22 73.72 0.60
C ALA A 198 -2.76 75.12 0.98
N PRO A 199 -2.59 76.14 0.13
CA PRO A 199 -3.06 77.51 0.41
C PRO A 199 -4.58 77.61 0.51
#